data_4d71d787d2c9896ab9f803a205f9b175
#
_entry.id   4d71d787d2c9896ab9f803a205f9b175
#
_cell.length_a   1.000
_cell.length_b   1.000
_cell.length_c   1.000
_cell.angle_alpha   90.00
_cell.angle_beta   90.00
_cell.angle_gamma   90.00
#
_symmetry.space_group_name_H-M   'P 1'
#
loop_
_entity.id
_entity.type
_entity.pdbx_description
1 polymer ?
#
loop_
_entity_poly.entity_id
_entity_poly.type
_entity_poly.pdbx_seq_one_letter_code
_entity_poly.pdbx_strand_id
1 'polypeptide(L)'
;TFRITPIWHRVSTGKVPIDTYVGGVATGNQTIQRVTSSGFDLSGLDFHTGGTLEKNISFYVLPSSNSSAQFHFETVMGRLDNLFGSPWLNVKFGKFELDNLLSEKRILTLTANGGVYQLYHFRPVGDGNIFGQMGDNQLGVEVMGHSTNDRTRYAVAVYSSEDGTVGLPDGNAYTAYITGSQAFDAGKLGVQRLGFYAMVGEAPTTWLTSGGALFGGANGTGPAAIGNKSFSREGFVGQFYFGPHFDLQVVTQHGQDDAWFGQGYGDLIGGNASLNNTTGTTLPAGAQSPSWNGILLEPHYVFSPQLIFIGRYETIRMSQQANGAACTACLGTGGPSASNLGNLSTYTIGYRYNPFMTSRAGFAWHNEYNWLHSDGTGPVAGTNINTSELLIGFDFDF
;
A
#
# COMPACT_ATOMS: atom_id res chain seq x y z
N THR A 1 1.05 -20.90 14.24
CA THR A 1 1.45 -21.11 12.83
C THR A 1 2.63 -20.19 12.55
N PHE A 2 3.59 -20.72 11.85
CA PHE A 2 4.76 -20.00 11.41
C PHE A 2 4.79 -19.99 9.89
N ARG A 3 5.01 -18.85 9.25
CA ARG A 3 5.11 -18.71 7.80
C ARG A 3 6.50 -18.19 7.43
N ILE A 4 7.09 -18.80 6.43
CA ILE A 4 8.32 -18.33 5.78
C ILE A 4 8.03 -18.15 4.31
N THR A 5 8.42 -17.01 3.76
CA THR A 5 8.25 -16.67 2.33
C THR A 5 9.60 -16.28 1.71
N PRO A 6 10.47 -17.25 1.41
CA PRO A 6 11.68 -16.99 0.64
C PRO A 6 11.34 -16.74 -0.82
N ILE A 7 11.98 -15.74 -1.40
CA ILE A 7 11.81 -15.37 -2.81
C ILE A 7 13.16 -15.24 -3.51
N TRP A 8 13.16 -15.47 -4.80
CA TRP A 8 14.18 -14.99 -5.70
C TRP A 8 13.54 -14.03 -6.68
N HIS A 9 14.11 -12.88 -6.86
CA HIS A 9 13.60 -11.89 -7.77
C HIS A 9 14.68 -11.35 -8.71
N ARG A 10 14.26 -10.93 -9.88
CA ARG A 10 15.06 -10.19 -10.85
C ARG A 10 14.29 -8.96 -11.29
N VAL A 11 14.82 -7.80 -10.94
CA VAL A 11 14.26 -6.50 -11.30
C VAL A 11 15.09 -5.88 -12.40
N SER A 12 14.46 -5.40 -13.45
CA SER A 12 15.09 -4.65 -14.53
C SER A 12 14.40 -3.32 -14.71
N THR A 13 15.12 -2.24 -14.48
CA THR A 13 14.62 -0.88 -14.71
C THR A 13 14.73 -0.53 -16.21
N GLY A 14 14.02 0.49 -16.64
CA GLY A 14 14.27 1.14 -17.91
C GLY A 14 15.62 1.88 -17.92
N LYS A 15 15.79 2.77 -18.88
CA LYS A 15 16.97 3.62 -18.92
C LYS A 15 16.88 4.66 -17.80
N VAL A 16 17.80 4.56 -16.84
CA VAL A 16 17.91 5.47 -15.70
C VAL A 16 19.31 6.06 -15.65
N PRO A 17 19.49 7.28 -15.15
CA PRO A 17 20.80 7.86 -14.92
C PRO A 17 21.48 7.13 -13.77
N ILE A 18 22.70 6.72 -13.98
CA ILE A 18 23.57 6.08 -12.99
C ILE A 18 24.80 6.95 -12.83
N ASP A 19 25.14 7.29 -11.61
CA ASP A 19 26.35 8.03 -11.29
C ASP A 19 27.60 7.24 -11.72
N THR A 20 28.53 7.93 -12.33
CA THR A 20 29.82 7.37 -12.65
C THR A 20 30.77 7.52 -11.46
N TYR A 21 31.40 6.44 -11.07
CA TYR A 21 32.36 6.42 -9.94
C TYR A 21 33.76 6.19 -10.45
N VAL A 22 34.73 6.92 -9.89
CA VAL A 22 36.14 6.69 -10.07
C VAL A 22 36.80 6.57 -8.70
N GLY A 23 37.41 5.42 -8.43
CA GLY A 23 38.02 5.15 -7.12
C GLY A 23 37.01 5.12 -5.97
N GLY A 24 35.74 4.78 -6.22
CA GLY A 24 34.68 4.78 -5.21
C GLY A 24 34.03 6.14 -4.93
N VAL A 25 34.45 7.18 -5.63
CA VAL A 25 33.89 8.54 -5.47
C VAL A 25 33.04 8.88 -6.69
N ALA A 26 31.83 9.39 -6.46
CA ALA A 26 30.95 9.86 -7.52
C ALA A 26 31.61 11.04 -8.27
N THR A 27 31.65 10.95 -9.58
CA THR A 27 32.29 11.98 -10.43
C THR A 27 31.39 13.17 -10.73
N GLY A 28 30.09 13.11 -10.32
CA GLY A 28 29.08 14.08 -10.73
C GLY A 28 28.60 13.92 -12.18
N ASN A 29 29.15 12.97 -12.92
CA ASN A 29 28.68 12.62 -14.26
C ASN A 29 27.75 11.41 -14.19
N GLN A 30 26.76 11.38 -15.06
CA GLN A 30 25.79 10.28 -15.12
C GLN A 30 25.79 9.66 -16.50
N THR A 31 25.61 8.34 -16.52
CA THR A 31 25.34 7.59 -17.74
C THR A 31 23.92 7.03 -17.70
N ILE A 32 23.22 7.13 -18.82
CA ILE A 32 21.85 6.60 -18.93
C ILE A 32 21.94 5.16 -19.37
N GLN A 33 21.57 4.25 -18.48
CA GLN A 33 21.64 2.81 -18.75
C GLN A 33 20.52 2.04 -18.07
N ARG A 34 20.26 0.83 -18.57
CA ARG A 34 19.38 -0.13 -17.90
C ARG A 34 20.12 -0.75 -16.72
N VAL A 35 19.43 -0.79 -15.58
CA VAL A 35 19.92 -1.51 -14.39
C VAL A 35 19.13 -2.80 -14.23
N THR A 36 19.85 -3.88 -13.99
CA THR A 36 19.24 -5.16 -13.65
C THR A 36 19.91 -5.67 -12.37
N SER A 37 19.09 -6.00 -11.40
CA SER A 37 19.50 -6.65 -10.16
C SER A 37 18.77 -7.96 -9.98
N SER A 38 19.38 -8.92 -9.33
CA SER A 38 18.72 -10.17 -8.95
C SER A 38 19.31 -10.71 -7.66
N GLY A 39 18.51 -11.37 -6.86
CA GLY A 39 18.96 -11.95 -5.61
C GLY A 39 17.89 -12.74 -4.91
N PHE A 40 18.29 -13.43 -3.86
CA PHE A 40 17.39 -14.03 -2.90
C PHE A 40 17.03 -13.01 -1.83
N ASP A 41 15.79 -13.09 -1.37
CA ASP A 41 15.27 -12.30 -0.27
C ASP A 41 14.34 -13.15 0.58
N LEU A 42 14.09 -12.70 1.81
CA LEU A 42 13.07 -13.24 2.70
C LEU A 42 11.94 -12.22 2.78
N SER A 43 10.92 -12.42 1.97
CA SER A 43 9.80 -11.47 1.86
C SER A 43 8.93 -11.45 3.11
N GLY A 44 8.88 -12.56 3.88
CA GLY A 44 8.14 -12.64 5.13
C GLY A 44 8.64 -13.75 6.04
N LEU A 45 8.64 -13.44 7.33
CA LEU A 45 8.85 -14.37 8.43
C LEU A 45 7.85 -14.01 9.53
N ASP A 46 6.74 -14.75 9.58
CA ASP A 46 5.59 -14.38 10.37
C ASP A 46 5.26 -15.43 11.42
N PHE A 47 4.98 -14.97 12.64
CA PHE A 47 4.47 -15.80 13.73
C PHE A 47 3.01 -15.46 14.00
N HIS A 48 2.11 -16.28 13.50
CA HIS A 48 0.68 -16.11 13.72
C HIS A 48 0.28 -16.69 15.06
N THR A 49 -0.10 -15.85 16.00
CA THR A 49 -0.59 -16.26 17.32
C THR A 49 -1.96 -15.64 17.56
N GLY A 50 -2.96 -16.46 17.79
CA GLY A 50 -4.30 -16.00 18.09
C GLY A 50 -5.07 -17.05 18.87
N GLY A 51 -6.13 -16.60 19.51
CA GLY A 51 -6.97 -17.49 20.29
C GLY A 51 -8.18 -16.79 20.89
N THR A 52 -9.01 -17.61 21.52
CA THR A 52 -10.19 -17.17 22.27
C THR A 52 -9.85 -17.17 23.74
N LEU A 53 -9.98 -16.04 24.41
CA LEU A 53 -9.80 -15.89 25.86
C LEU A 53 -11.07 -16.26 26.60
N GLU A 54 -12.20 -15.87 26.06
CA GLU A 54 -13.54 -16.13 26.57
C GLU A 54 -14.51 -16.32 25.38
N LYS A 55 -15.73 -16.75 25.63
CA LYS A 55 -16.74 -17.08 24.60
C LYS A 55 -16.82 -16.05 23.46
N ASN A 56 -16.70 -14.77 23.80
CA ASN A 56 -16.85 -13.65 22.85
C ASN A 56 -15.63 -12.72 22.85
N ILE A 57 -14.48 -13.18 23.36
CA ILE A 57 -13.26 -12.38 23.44
C ILE A 57 -12.14 -13.16 22.77
N SER A 58 -11.59 -12.60 21.72
CA SER A 58 -10.47 -13.17 21.00
C SER A 58 -9.33 -12.17 20.85
N PHE A 59 -8.15 -12.66 20.53
CA PHE A 59 -6.97 -11.85 20.25
C PHE A 59 -6.21 -12.41 19.06
N TYR A 60 -5.43 -11.57 18.44
CA TYR A 60 -4.50 -11.95 17.39
C TYR A 60 -3.24 -11.08 17.48
N VAL A 61 -2.08 -11.73 17.37
CA VAL A 61 -0.77 -11.10 17.40
C VAL A 61 0.07 -11.65 16.27
N LEU A 62 0.64 -10.78 15.49
CA LEU A 62 1.49 -11.09 14.34
C LEU A 62 2.82 -10.34 14.46
N PRO A 63 3.83 -10.92 15.13
CA PRO A 63 5.21 -10.52 14.95
C PRO A 63 5.66 -10.91 13.55
N SER A 64 6.20 -9.97 12.82
CA SER A 64 6.70 -10.15 11.46
C SER A 64 8.13 -9.65 11.35
N SER A 65 8.91 -10.26 10.50
CA SER A 65 10.27 -9.85 10.18
C SER A 65 10.51 -9.95 8.68
N ASN A 66 11.32 -9.06 8.19
CA ASN A 66 11.85 -9.09 6.82
C ASN A 66 13.31 -9.55 6.81
N SER A 67 13.94 -9.44 5.66
CA SER A 67 15.36 -9.79 5.44
C SER A 67 16.35 -9.09 6.37
N SER A 68 15.96 -7.98 7.01
CA SER A 68 16.80 -7.29 8.01
C SER A 68 16.85 -7.97 9.37
N ALA A 69 16.09 -9.05 9.56
CA ALA A 69 15.94 -9.80 10.82
C ALA A 69 15.47 -8.97 12.00
N GLN A 70 14.85 -7.82 11.74
CA GLN A 70 14.21 -7.02 12.77
C GLN A 70 12.75 -7.41 12.89
N PHE A 71 12.34 -7.83 14.07
CA PHE A 71 10.94 -8.12 14.34
C PHE A 71 10.19 -6.85 14.74
N HIS A 72 9.02 -6.70 14.17
CA HIS A 72 8.05 -5.69 14.54
C HIS A 72 6.67 -6.33 14.66
N PHE A 73 5.78 -5.70 15.40
CA PHE A 73 4.39 -6.14 15.47
C PHE A 73 3.61 -5.55 14.30
N GLU A 74 3.31 -6.37 13.33
CA GLU A 74 2.44 -6.00 12.23
C GLU A 74 1.00 -5.85 12.72
N THR A 75 0.51 -6.85 13.48
CA THR A 75 -0.82 -6.81 14.09
C THR A 75 -0.74 -7.16 15.58
N VAL A 76 -1.43 -6.40 16.40
CA VAL A 76 -1.70 -6.70 17.81
C VAL A 76 -3.10 -6.22 18.12
N MET A 77 -4.06 -7.12 18.17
CA MET A 77 -5.45 -6.74 18.40
C MET A 77 -6.19 -7.64 19.37
N GLY A 78 -7.17 -7.04 20.04
CA GLY A 78 -8.24 -7.72 20.73
C GLY A 78 -9.55 -7.53 19.97
N ARG A 79 -10.47 -8.48 20.15
CA ARG A 79 -11.79 -8.45 19.53
C ARG A 79 -12.85 -8.92 20.50
N LEU A 80 -13.96 -8.18 20.53
CA LEU A 80 -15.18 -8.51 21.25
C LEU A 80 -16.23 -8.91 20.20
N ASP A 81 -16.65 -10.16 20.21
CA ASP A 81 -17.54 -10.72 19.20
C ASP A 81 -18.98 -10.85 19.74
N ASN A 82 -19.95 -10.66 18.84
CA ASN A 82 -21.37 -10.87 19.11
C ASN A 82 -21.86 -10.18 20.38
N LEU A 83 -21.50 -8.91 20.54
CA LEU A 83 -21.97 -8.12 21.67
C LEU A 83 -23.49 -8.10 21.70
N PHE A 84 -24.04 -8.25 22.90
CA PHE A 84 -25.49 -8.39 23.12
C PHE A 84 -26.14 -9.55 22.36
N GLY A 85 -25.34 -10.58 21.98
CA GLY A 85 -25.81 -11.74 21.24
C GLY A 85 -26.10 -11.48 19.76
N SER A 86 -25.59 -10.40 19.20
CA SER A 86 -25.87 -9.98 17.83
C SER A 86 -24.61 -10.03 16.94
N PRO A 87 -24.68 -10.67 15.76
CA PRO A 87 -23.57 -10.65 14.80
C PRO A 87 -23.36 -9.27 14.15
N TRP A 88 -24.31 -8.35 14.37
CA TRP A 88 -24.23 -6.99 13.89
C TRP A 88 -23.31 -6.10 14.70
N LEU A 89 -22.84 -6.54 15.87
CA LEU A 89 -22.02 -5.72 16.72
C LEU A 89 -20.80 -6.50 17.23
N ASN A 90 -19.66 -6.22 16.62
CA ASN A 90 -18.36 -6.69 17.02
C ASN A 90 -17.42 -5.48 17.13
N VAL A 91 -16.48 -5.52 18.04
CA VAL A 91 -15.51 -4.43 18.23
C VAL A 91 -14.10 -5.01 18.15
N LYS A 92 -13.29 -4.44 17.31
CA LYS A 92 -11.86 -4.74 17.15
C LYS A 92 -11.06 -3.52 17.62
N PHE A 93 -9.99 -3.72 18.36
CA PHE A 93 -9.16 -2.64 18.89
C PHE A 93 -7.69 -3.06 18.96
N GLY A 94 -6.80 -2.10 18.84
CA GLY A 94 -5.36 -2.30 18.77
C GLY A 94 -4.81 -1.93 17.39
N LYS A 95 -3.74 -2.60 16.97
CA LYS A 95 -3.15 -2.45 15.65
C LYS A 95 -3.65 -3.57 14.73
N PHE A 96 -4.35 -3.22 13.67
CA PHE A 96 -5.02 -4.19 12.80
C PHE A 96 -5.22 -3.64 11.39
N GLU A 97 -5.36 -4.56 10.43
CA GLU A 97 -5.84 -4.24 9.09
C GLU A 97 -7.32 -3.82 9.13
N LEU A 98 -7.66 -2.74 8.42
CA LEU A 98 -9.04 -2.29 8.28
C LEU A 98 -9.89 -3.35 7.58
N ASP A 99 -11.12 -3.59 8.06
CA ASP A 99 -12.00 -4.54 7.43
C ASP A 99 -12.49 -3.99 6.08
N ASN A 100 -12.19 -4.69 5.02
CA ASN A 100 -12.63 -4.38 3.66
C ASN A 100 -12.95 -5.67 2.94
N LEU A 101 -13.80 -5.59 1.90
CA LEU A 101 -14.15 -6.76 1.08
C LEU A 101 -12.91 -7.39 0.44
N LEU A 102 -12.05 -6.57 -0.10
CA LEU A 102 -10.75 -6.96 -0.64
C LEU A 102 -9.67 -6.28 0.20
N SER A 103 -8.99 -7.03 1.00
CA SER A 103 -7.81 -6.60 1.74
C SER A 103 -6.56 -7.10 1.02
N GLU A 104 -5.42 -6.55 1.37
CA GLU A 104 -4.13 -7.01 0.87
C GLU A 104 -3.94 -8.52 1.04
N LYS A 105 -4.35 -9.05 2.19
CA LYS A 105 -4.23 -10.48 2.52
C LYS A 105 -5.16 -11.39 1.71
N ARG A 106 -6.13 -10.84 1.01
CA ARG A 106 -7.08 -11.59 0.17
C ARG A 106 -6.71 -11.58 -1.30
N ILE A 107 -5.78 -10.76 -1.68
CA ILE A 107 -5.23 -10.72 -3.04
C ILE A 107 -4.14 -11.77 -3.15
N LEU A 108 -4.16 -12.54 -4.23
CA LEU A 108 -3.31 -13.72 -4.37
C LEU A 108 -1.91 -13.45 -4.92
N THR A 109 -1.47 -12.21 -4.93
CA THR A 109 -0.17 -11.85 -5.47
C THR A 109 0.90 -11.79 -4.40
N LEU A 110 2.14 -12.19 -4.74
CA LEU A 110 3.31 -12.11 -3.87
C LEU A 110 4.04 -10.78 -3.96
N THR A 111 3.74 -10.01 -4.98
CA THR A 111 4.50 -8.81 -5.31
C THR A 111 4.17 -7.60 -4.44
N ALA A 112 3.57 -7.80 -3.29
CA ALA A 112 3.39 -6.74 -2.31
C ALA A 112 4.70 -6.01 -1.98
N ASN A 113 5.83 -6.71 -1.99
CA ASN A 113 7.16 -6.14 -1.72
C ASN A 113 7.93 -5.69 -2.98
N GLY A 114 7.47 -6.05 -4.15
CA GLY A 114 8.16 -5.78 -5.42
C GLY A 114 7.73 -4.52 -6.14
N GLY A 115 6.88 -3.72 -5.57
CA GLY A 115 6.51 -2.43 -6.13
C GLY A 115 5.27 -2.41 -7.02
N VAL A 116 4.38 -3.39 -6.94
CA VAL A 116 3.28 -3.46 -7.90
C VAL A 116 1.89 -3.44 -7.30
N TYR A 117 1.78 -3.49 -6.02
CA TYR A 117 0.53 -3.34 -5.34
C TYR A 117 0.27 -1.87 -4.99
N GLN A 118 0.08 -1.09 -6.03
CA GLN A 118 0.19 0.35 -5.92
C GLN A 118 -1.07 1.01 -5.37
N LEU A 119 -2.25 0.52 -5.77
CA LEU A 119 -3.48 1.25 -5.46
C LEU A 119 -3.75 1.33 -3.96
N TYR A 120 -3.52 0.26 -3.22
CA TYR A 120 -3.72 0.22 -1.77
C TYR A 120 -2.69 1.02 -0.98
N HIS A 121 -1.46 1.08 -1.49
CA HIS A 121 -0.35 1.76 -0.86
C HIS A 121 -0.07 3.13 -1.47
N PHE A 122 -0.86 3.52 -2.48
CA PHE A 122 -0.58 4.74 -3.20
C PHE A 122 -0.83 5.97 -2.33
N ARG A 123 0.19 6.81 -2.32
CA ARG A 123 0.16 8.15 -1.75
C ARG A 123 1.13 9.02 -2.54
N PRO A 124 0.80 10.27 -2.81
CA PRO A 124 1.71 11.18 -3.49
C PRO A 124 2.92 11.52 -2.62
N VAL A 125 2.80 11.38 -1.31
CA VAL A 125 3.84 11.69 -0.33
C VAL A 125 4.58 10.41 0.04
N GLY A 126 5.87 10.30 -0.30
CA GLY A 126 6.67 9.11 -0.07
C GLY A 126 7.46 9.16 1.20
N ASP A 127 6.87 8.85 2.28
CA ASP A 127 7.60 8.50 3.48
C ASP A 127 7.16 7.12 3.96
N GLY A 128 7.85 6.55 4.91
CA GLY A 128 7.57 5.25 5.46
C GLY A 128 6.32 5.15 6.33
N ASN A 129 5.52 6.20 6.45
CA ASN A 129 4.44 6.25 7.42
C ASN A 129 3.06 5.98 6.81
N ILE A 130 2.11 5.53 7.62
CA ILE A 130 0.85 4.92 7.22
C ILE A 130 -0.19 5.89 6.68
N PHE A 131 0.04 7.15 6.80
CA PHE A 131 -0.89 8.18 6.42
C PHE A 131 -1.54 7.94 5.03
N GLY A 132 -2.86 7.81 5.03
CA GLY A 132 -3.66 7.66 3.82
C GLY A 132 -3.49 6.36 3.04
N GLN A 133 -2.82 5.37 3.58
CA GLN A 133 -2.73 4.02 3.00
C GLN A 133 -3.88 3.14 3.49
N MET A 134 -4.33 2.23 2.63
CA MET A 134 -5.36 1.24 2.98
C MET A 134 -4.77 -0.14 3.29
N GLY A 135 -3.61 -0.46 2.78
CA GLY A 135 -3.00 -1.79 2.87
C GLY A 135 -2.30 -2.09 4.20
N ASP A 136 -1.98 -1.07 4.98
CA ASP A 136 -1.24 -1.24 6.22
C ASP A 136 -2.14 -1.41 7.45
N ASN A 137 -1.57 -1.98 8.52
CA ASN A 137 -2.28 -2.12 9.78
C ASN A 137 -2.37 -0.77 10.51
N GLN A 138 -3.55 -0.48 11.04
CA GLN A 138 -3.89 0.79 11.66
C GLN A 138 -4.07 0.62 13.17
N LEU A 139 -3.62 1.60 13.96
CA LEU A 139 -3.85 1.62 15.41
C LEU A 139 -5.14 2.37 15.74
N GLY A 140 -6.15 1.67 16.23
CA GLY A 140 -7.44 2.28 16.50
C GLY A 140 -8.51 1.34 17.04
N VAL A 141 -9.74 1.73 16.78
CA VAL A 141 -10.94 0.95 17.12
C VAL A 141 -11.83 0.85 15.90
N GLU A 142 -12.33 -0.34 15.65
CA GLU A 142 -13.27 -0.64 14.56
C GLU A 142 -14.51 -1.36 15.09
N VAL A 143 -15.66 -0.86 14.73
CA VAL A 143 -16.96 -1.52 14.95
C VAL A 143 -17.37 -2.15 13.63
N MET A 144 -17.70 -3.43 13.66
CA MET A 144 -18.06 -4.17 12.46
C MET A 144 -19.24 -5.10 12.71
N GLY A 145 -19.94 -5.45 11.65
CA GLY A 145 -21.07 -6.37 11.75
C GLY A 145 -21.46 -6.99 10.42
N HIS A 146 -22.25 -8.04 10.53
CA HIS A 146 -22.77 -8.73 9.36
C HIS A 146 -24.16 -9.30 9.62
N SER A 147 -24.91 -9.53 8.55
CA SER A 147 -26.18 -10.26 8.62
C SER A 147 -25.95 -11.74 8.95
N THR A 148 -26.94 -12.41 9.52
CA THR A 148 -26.86 -13.84 9.89
C THR A 148 -26.54 -14.77 8.71
N ASN A 149 -26.93 -14.37 7.50
CA ASN A 149 -26.61 -15.07 6.26
C ASN A 149 -25.35 -14.55 5.56
N ASP A 150 -24.60 -13.67 6.21
CA ASP A 150 -23.37 -13.05 5.74
C ASP A 150 -23.50 -12.28 4.39
N ARG A 151 -24.70 -11.92 3.99
CA ARG A 151 -24.89 -11.18 2.74
C ARG A 151 -24.56 -9.70 2.87
N THR A 152 -24.84 -9.10 4.00
CA THR A 152 -24.54 -7.69 4.30
C THR A 152 -23.43 -7.62 5.32
N ARG A 153 -22.41 -6.80 5.06
CA ARG A 153 -21.31 -6.51 6.00
C ARG A 153 -21.07 -5.01 6.07
N TYR A 154 -20.64 -4.53 7.21
CA TYR A 154 -20.16 -3.17 7.37
C TYR A 154 -19.01 -3.11 8.37
N ALA A 155 -18.20 -2.06 8.28
CA ALA A 155 -17.27 -1.66 9.32
C ALA A 155 -17.16 -0.13 9.37
N VAL A 156 -16.92 0.39 10.57
CA VAL A 156 -16.63 1.80 10.83
C VAL A 156 -15.46 1.84 11.80
N ALA A 157 -14.40 2.53 11.44
CA ALA A 157 -13.20 2.65 12.25
C ALA A 157 -12.81 4.11 12.51
N VAL A 158 -12.18 4.33 13.65
CA VAL A 158 -11.40 5.54 13.93
C VAL A 158 -10.03 5.08 14.39
N TYR A 159 -8.99 5.62 13.75
CA TYR A 159 -7.63 5.22 14.02
C TYR A 159 -6.67 6.41 13.91
N SER A 160 -5.47 6.23 14.43
CA SER A 160 -4.38 7.20 14.32
C SER A 160 -3.91 7.29 12.86
N SER A 161 -3.67 8.48 12.38
CA SER A 161 -3.11 8.69 11.04
C SER A 161 -1.62 8.36 10.94
N GLU A 162 -1.02 7.97 12.03
CA GLU A 162 0.35 7.49 12.14
C GLU A 162 0.36 6.11 12.80
N ASP A 163 1.43 5.34 12.65
CA ASP A 163 1.56 3.97 13.15
C ASP A 163 1.68 3.89 14.69
N GLY A 164 0.80 4.58 15.40
CA GLY A 164 0.75 4.56 16.85
C GLY A 164 1.93 5.27 17.52
N THR A 165 2.65 6.12 16.83
CA THR A 165 3.67 6.97 17.42
C THR A 165 2.98 8.05 18.23
N VAL A 166 2.99 7.88 19.53
CA VAL A 166 2.41 8.84 20.47
C VAL A 166 3.45 9.90 20.80
N GLY A 167 3.05 11.15 20.84
CA GLY A 167 3.87 12.21 21.43
C GLY A 167 4.45 13.22 20.46
N LEU A 168 3.93 13.31 19.26
CA LEU A 168 4.19 14.49 18.44
C LEU A 168 3.49 15.71 19.07
N PRO A 169 4.16 16.86 19.20
CA PRO A 169 3.63 18.01 19.91
C PRO A 169 2.27 18.51 19.43
N ASP A 170 1.92 18.22 18.18
CA ASP A 170 0.66 18.61 17.55
C ASP A 170 -0.05 17.42 16.88
N GLY A 171 0.26 16.19 17.32
CA GLY A 171 -0.07 14.94 16.66
C GLY A 171 -1.46 14.38 16.95
N ASN A 172 -2.46 15.18 17.20
CA ASN A 172 -3.85 14.73 17.36
C ASN A 172 -4.53 14.55 15.99
N ALA A 173 -3.91 13.77 15.12
CA ALA A 173 -4.46 13.48 13.80
C ALA A 173 -5.15 12.11 13.81
N TYR A 174 -6.38 12.10 13.38
CA TYR A 174 -7.21 10.91 13.32
C TYR A 174 -7.77 10.72 11.91
N THR A 175 -8.01 9.45 11.59
CA THR A 175 -8.67 9.05 10.35
C THR A 175 -9.93 8.28 10.70
N ALA A 176 -11.03 8.62 10.04
CA ALA A 176 -12.26 7.86 10.05
C ALA A 176 -12.36 7.02 8.77
N TYR A 177 -12.82 5.80 8.93
CA TYR A 177 -13.02 4.85 7.84
C TYR A 177 -14.42 4.23 7.93
N ILE A 178 -15.04 4.03 6.79
CA ILE A 178 -16.28 3.29 6.65
C ILE A 178 -16.24 2.38 5.42
N THR A 179 -16.76 1.19 5.57
CA THR A 179 -17.00 0.26 4.47
C THR A 179 -18.31 -0.45 4.61
N GLY A 180 -18.88 -0.87 3.51
CA GLY A 180 -20.06 -1.71 3.47
C GLY A 180 -20.07 -2.58 2.22
N SER A 181 -20.65 -3.78 2.30
CA SER A 181 -20.80 -4.65 1.16
C SER A 181 -22.08 -5.47 1.21
N GLN A 182 -22.59 -5.77 0.01
CA GLN A 182 -23.79 -6.56 -0.18
C GLN A 182 -23.52 -7.70 -1.16
N ALA A 183 -23.83 -8.93 -0.74
CA ALA A 183 -23.83 -10.09 -1.61
C ALA A 183 -25.24 -10.34 -2.19
N PHE A 184 -25.29 -10.70 -3.45
CA PHE A 184 -26.51 -11.02 -4.18
C PHE A 184 -26.31 -12.27 -5.05
N ASP A 185 -27.37 -13.02 -5.23
CA ASP A 185 -27.36 -14.21 -6.06
C ASP A 185 -27.59 -13.80 -7.52
N ALA A 186 -26.65 -14.09 -8.38
CA ALA A 186 -26.71 -13.85 -9.82
C ALA A 186 -27.11 -15.13 -10.61
N GLY A 187 -27.78 -16.06 -9.98
CA GLY A 187 -28.27 -17.29 -10.58
C GLY A 187 -27.12 -18.21 -11.01
N LYS A 188 -27.00 -18.51 -12.31
CA LYS A 188 -25.97 -19.41 -12.83
C LYS A 188 -24.53 -18.92 -12.62
N LEU A 189 -24.35 -17.65 -12.38
CA LEU A 189 -23.01 -17.07 -12.08
C LEU A 189 -22.61 -17.22 -10.61
N GLY A 190 -23.55 -17.59 -9.75
CA GLY A 190 -23.28 -17.72 -8.31
C GLY A 190 -23.48 -16.42 -7.54
N VAL A 191 -22.99 -16.40 -6.33
CA VAL A 191 -23.09 -15.24 -5.43
C VAL A 191 -22.03 -14.21 -5.78
N GLN A 192 -22.46 -13.02 -6.12
CA GLN A 192 -21.61 -11.85 -6.37
C GLN A 192 -21.59 -10.96 -5.14
N ARG A 193 -20.54 -10.18 -4.94
CA ARG A 193 -20.47 -9.19 -3.86
C ARG A 193 -19.94 -7.87 -4.37
N LEU A 194 -20.63 -6.80 -4.01
CA LEU A 194 -20.24 -5.43 -4.28
C LEU A 194 -20.17 -4.65 -2.97
N GLY A 195 -19.18 -3.81 -2.84
CA GLY A 195 -18.98 -2.96 -1.67
C GLY A 195 -18.44 -1.58 -2.03
N PHE A 196 -18.40 -0.74 -1.02
CA PHE A 196 -17.78 0.57 -1.09
C PHE A 196 -16.94 0.79 0.15
N TYR A 197 -16.04 1.77 0.08
CA TYR A 197 -15.30 2.28 1.22
C TYR A 197 -15.07 3.78 1.10
N ALA A 198 -14.90 4.42 2.23
CA ALA A 198 -14.44 5.80 2.32
C ALA A 198 -13.54 5.98 3.55
N MET A 199 -12.50 6.77 3.38
CA MET A 199 -11.53 7.13 4.39
C MET A 199 -11.33 8.63 4.33
N VAL A 200 -11.47 9.31 5.46
CA VAL A 200 -11.18 10.75 5.60
C VAL A 200 -10.37 10.96 6.86
N GLY A 201 -9.31 11.73 6.75
CA GLY A 201 -8.43 11.93 7.88
C GLY A 201 -7.59 13.17 7.76
N GLU A 202 -6.74 13.33 8.74
CA GLU A 202 -5.76 14.40 8.81
C GLU A 202 -4.39 13.79 9.10
N ALA A 203 -3.34 14.40 8.59
CA ALA A 203 -1.97 14.10 8.95
C ALA A 203 -1.31 15.35 9.52
N PRO A 204 -0.55 15.22 10.62
CA PRO A 204 0.12 16.35 11.23
C PRO A 204 1.33 16.76 10.38
N THR A 205 1.44 18.04 10.07
CA THR A 205 2.57 18.55 9.28
C THR A 205 3.91 18.50 10.03
N THR A 206 3.89 18.60 11.35
CA THR A 206 5.06 18.40 12.20
C THR A 206 5.64 17.00 12.09
N TRP A 207 4.79 16.01 11.97
CA TRP A 207 5.19 14.63 11.80
C TRP A 207 5.93 14.41 10.46
N LEU A 208 5.46 15.04 9.40
CA LEU A 208 6.14 15.04 8.11
C LEU A 208 7.52 15.72 8.19
N THR A 209 7.74 16.61 9.15
CA THR A 209 9.04 17.28 9.36
C THR A 209 9.99 16.47 10.23
N SER A 210 9.48 15.72 11.19
CA SER A 210 10.34 14.97 12.13
C SER A 210 10.83 13.64 11.56
N GLY A 211 10.08 13.06 10.67
CA GLY A 211 10.37 11.71 10.12
C GLY A 211 11.22 11.67 8.88
N GLY A 212 11.47 12.79 8.22
CA GLY A 212 12.17 12.62 6.96
C GLY A 212 12.35 13.82 6.07
N ALA A 213 12.49 15.00 6.57
CA ALA A 213 12.95 16.11 5.73
C ALA A 213 11.95 16.65 4.67
N LEU A 214 10.66 16.37 4.77
CA LEU A 214 9.72 16.97 3.83
C LEU A 214 9.44 18.45 4.13
N PHE A 215 9.45 18.86 5.39
CA PHE A 215 9.13 20.23 5.79
C PHE A 215 10.07 20.85 6.83
N GLY A 216 11.19 20.26 7.15
CA GLY A 216 12.13 20.79 8.13
C GLY A 216 13.56 20.39 7.85
N GLY A 217 14.48 21.30 8.16
CA GLY A 217 15.90 20.99 8.09
C GLY A 217 16.30 19.85 9.01
N ALA A 218 17.44 19.24 8.75
CA ALA A 218 17.98 18.04 9.38
C ALA A 218 18.04 18.01 10.93
N ASN A 219 17.58 19.04 11.63
CA ASN A 219 17.69 19.18 13.07
C ASN A 219 16.36 19.52 13.79
N GLY A 220 15.22 19.28 13.17
CA GLY A 220 13.92 19.58 13.82
C GLY A 220 13.65 21.06 14.08
N THR A 221 14.40 21.95 13.45
CA THR A 221 14.23 23.40 13.52
C THR A 221 13.41 23.93 12.34
N GLY A 222 12.51 23.12 11.84
CA GLY A 222 11.53 23.53 10.85
C GLY A 222 10.56 24.57 11.41
N PRO A 223 9.82 25.29 10.57
CA PRO A 223 8.79 26.19 11.03
C PRO A 223 7.82 25.46 11.93
N ALA A 224 7.29 26.18 12.91
CA ALA A 224 6.26 25.65 13.81
C ALA A 224 5.18 24.94 13.00
N ALA A 225 4.62 23.90 13.57
CA ALA A 225 3.54 23.15 12.99
C ALA A 225 2.50 24.06 12.32
N ILE A 226 2.27 23.80 11.06
CA ILE A 226 1.20 24.47 10.31
C ILE A 226 -0.16 23.80 10.53
N GLY A 227 -0.23 22.91 11.51
CA GLY A 227 -1.41 22.16 11.89
C GLY A 227 -1.63 20.89 11.05
N ASN A 228 -2.73 20.22 11.31
CA ASN A 228 -3.12 19.04 10.57
C ASN A 228 -3.62 19.41 9.17
N LYS A 229 -3.38 18.51 8.21
CA LYS A 229 -3.80 18.64 6.82
C LYS A 229 -4.62 17.44 6.39
N SER A 230 -5.72 17.72 5.72
CA SER A 230 -6.70 16.69 5.37
C SER A 230 -6.30 15.82 4.19
N PHE A 231 -6.82 14.62 4.16
CA PHE A 231 -6.79 13.73 3.02
C PHE A 231 -8.07 12.88 2.95
N SER A 232 -8.37 12.35 1.77
CA SER A 232 -9.48 11.41 1.58
C SER A 232 -9.15 10.32 0.59
N ARG A 233 -9.77 9.15 0.76
CA ARG A 233 -9.75 8.01 -0.14
C ARG A 233 -11.15 7.43 -0.19
N GLU A 234 -11.65 7.11 -1.37
CA GLU A 234 -12.97 6.53 -1.53
C GLU A 234 -13.02 5.64 -2.78
N GLY A 235 -13.89 4.65 -2.76
CA GLY A 235 -14.00 3.76 -3.90
C GLY A 235 -15.01 2.63 -3.74
N PHE A 236 -15.00 1.78 -4.75
CA PHE A 236 -15.81 0.57 -4.79
C PHE A 236 -14.91 -0.67 -4.85
N VAL A 237 -15.42 -1.75 -4.29
CA VAL A 237 -14.79 -3.06 -4.28
C VAL A 237 -15.79 -4.10 -4.76
N GLY A 238 -15.34 -5.09 -5.52
CA GLY A 238 -16.20 -6.14 -6.04
C GLY A 238 -15.51 -7.49 -6.14
N GLN A 239 -16.27 -8.56 -5.87
CA GLN A 239 -15.90 -9.93 -6.15
C GLN A 239 -16.95 -10.55 -7.06
N PHE A 240 -16.54 -10.93 -8.25
CA PHE A 240 -17.42 -11.44 -9.28
C PHE A 240 -16.98 -12.84 -9.68
N TYR A 241 -17.92 -13.80 -9.64
CA TYR A 241 -17.70 -15.20 -9.97
C TYR A 241 -18.37 -15.54 -11.30
N PHE A 242 -17.67 -16.24 -12.16
CA PHE A 242 -18.16 -16.67 -13.48
C PHE A 242 -18.03 -18.19 -13.60
N GLY A 243 -18.92 -18.87 -12.88
CA GLY A 243 -18.87 -20.31 -12.73
C GLY A 243 -17.81 -20.78 -11.71
N PRO A 244 -17.41 -22.07 -11.75
CA PRO A 244 -16.57 -22.65 -10.71
C PRO A 244 -15.07 -22.36 -10.87
N HIS A 245 -14.64 -21.80 -11.98
CA HIS A 245 -13.22 -21.71 -12.31
C HIS A 245 -12.72 -20.28 -12.48
N PHE A 246 -13.57 -19.31 -12.64
CA PHE A 246 -13.13 -17.93 -12.91
C PHE A 246 -13.76 -16.96 -11.93
N ASP A 247 -12.94 -16.13 -11.33
CA ASP A 247 -13.37 -14.97 -10.56
C ASP A 247 -12.58 -13.72 -10.93
N LEU A 248 -13.16 -12.57 -10.65
CA LEU A 248 -12.59 -11.26 -10.88
C LEU A 248 -12.75 -10.42 -9.62
N GLN A 249 -11.66 -9.93 -9.12
CA GLN A 249 -11.62 -8.92 -8.07
C GLN A 249 -11.43 -7.53 -8.69
N VAL A 250 -12.18 -6.56 -8.17
CA VAL A 250 -12.18 -5.18 -8.66
C VAL A 250 -12.06 -4.23 -7.50
N VAL A 251 -11.13 -3.28 -7.58
CA VAL A 251 -11.03 -2.15 -6.66
C VAL A 251 -10.93 -0.88 -7.48
N THR A 252 -11.71 0.13 -7.12
CA THR A 252 -11.55 1.49 -7.63
C THR A 252 -11.20 2.41 -6.49
N GLN A 253 -10.46 3.46 -6.76
CA GLN A 253 -10.11 4.47 -5.76
C GLN A 253 -10.09 5.85 -6.39
N HIS A 254 -10.72 6.80 -5.72
CA HIS A 254 -10.41 8.20 -5.83
C HIS A 254 -9.67 8.63 -4.57
N GLY A 255 -8.59 9.38 -4.71
CA GLY A 255 -7.85 9.93 -3.59
C GLY A 255 -7.58 11.40 -3.79
N GLN A 256 -7.55 12.14 -2.68
CA GLN A 256 -7.18 13.55 -2.66
C GLN A 256 -6.41 13.86 -1.39
N ASP A 257 -5.31 14.60 -1.54
CA ASP A 257 -4.53 15.11 -0.42
C ASP A 257 -4.57 16.63 -0.39
N ASP A 258 -4.29 17.21 0.77
CA ASP A 258 -4.13 18.66 0.89
C ASP A 258 -2.99 19.16 0.00
N ALA A 259 -3.11 20.39 -0.46
CA ALA A 259 -2.09 21.03 -1.31
C ALA A 259 -0.70 21.04 -0.67
N TRP A 260 -0.61 21.05 0.66
CA TRP A 260 0.65 20.96 1.39
C TRP A 260 1.39 19.66 1.11
N PHE A 261 0.68 18.53 1.03
CA PHE A 261 1.29 17.25 0.72
C PHE A 261 1.78 17.20 -0.73
N GLY A 262 1.02 17.77 -1.65
CA GLY A 262 1.40 17.85 -3.04
C GLY A 262 2.65 18.67 -3.28
N GLN A 263 2.80 19.76 -2.58
CA GLN A 263 3.92 20.69 -2.77
C GLN A 263 5.18 20.31 -1.97
N GLY A 264 5.03 19.57 -0.89
CA GLY A 264 6.14 19.02 -0.12
C GLY A 264 6.97 18.04 -0.92
N TYR A 265 6.42 17.52 -1.96
CA TYR A 265 7.08 16.77 -3.03
C TYR A 265 7.71 17.66 -4.06
N GLY A 266 8.18 18.77 -3.67
CA GLY A 266 8.84 19.77 -4.45
C GLY A 266 9.26 19.42 -5.85
N ASP A 267 9.83 18.28 -5.99
CA ASP A 267 10.36 17.81 -7.26
C ASP A 267 9.40 16.96 -8.07
N LEU A 268 8.30 16.57 -7.46
CA LEU A 268 7.51 15.52 -7.99
C LEU A 268 6.18 15.97 -8.57
N ILE A 269 5.62 17.05 -8.03
CA ILE A 269 4.36 17.61 -8.49
C ILE A 269 4.57 19.06 -8.98
N GLY A 270 5.63 19.28 -9.70
CA GLY A 270 5.97 20.62 -10.18
C GLY A 270 6.91 21.37 -9.27
N GLY A 271 7.71 20.61 -8.55
CA GLY A 271 8.97 21.03 -7.98
C GLY A 271 9.00 22.39 -7.35
N ASN A 272 8.56 22.51 -6.14
CA ASN A 272 8.95 23.68 -5.43
C ASN A 272 9.89 23.32 -4.28
N ALA A 273 11.18 23.20 -4.60
CA ALA A 273 12.24 23.14 -3.62
C ALA A 273 12.14 24.24 -2.55
N SER A 274 11.30 25.25 -2.78
CA SER A 274 11.04 26.29 -1.80
C SER A 274 10.13 25.87 -0.64
N LEU A 275 9.44 24.74 -0.71
CA LEU A 275 8.79 24.19 0.48
C LEU A 275 9.77 23.48 1.43
N ASN A 276 10.91 23.08 0.94
CA ASN A 276 12.07 22.79 1.79
C ASN A 276 12.66 24.07 2.39
N ASN A 277 12.11 25.23 2.07
CA ASN A 277 12.54 26.46 2.67
C ASN A 277 11.97 26.53 4.08
N THR A 278 12.85 26.40 5.04
CA THR A 278 12.62 26.47 6.48
C THR A 278 11.86 27.71 6.97
N THR A 279 11.48 28.61 6.08
CA THR A 279 10.72 29.83 6.38
C THR A 279 9.29 29.82 5.83
N GLY A 280 8.90 28.78 5.07
CA GLY A 280 7.62 28.78 4.36
C GLY A 280 6.45 28.29 5.21
N THR A 281 5.76 29.21 5.84
CA THR A 281 4.44 28.96 6.45
C THR A 281 3.30 29.14 5.45
N THR A 282 3.60 29.39 4.18
CA THR A 282 2.61 29.67 3.14
C THR A 282 2.85 28.81 1.91
N LEU A 283 1.76 28.27 1.37
CA LEU A 283 1.81 27.57 0.09
C LEU A 283 2.22 28.53 -1.02
N PRO A 284 2.99 28.06 -2.01
CA PRO A 284 3.27 28.84 -3.21
C PRO A 284 1.97 29.24 -3.92
N ALA A 285 2.00 30.39 -4.59
CA ALA A 285 0.88 30.80 -5.42
C ALA A 285 0.62 29.74 -6.51
N GLY A 286 -0.63 29.30 -6.63
CA GLY A 286 -1.02 28.27 -7.59
C GLY A 286 -0.83 26.82 -7.10
N ALA A 287 -0.47 26.61 -5.83
CA ALA A 287 -0.47 25.28 -5.24
C ALA A 287 -1.85 24.64 -5.34
N GLN A 288 -1.89 23.38 -5.74
CA GLN A 288 -3.13 22.61 -5.91
C GLN A 288 -3.06 21.30 -5.12
N SER A 289 -4.20 20.89 -4.60
CA SER A 289 -4.37 19.60 -3.96
C SER A 289 -4.13 18.48 -4.97
N PRO A 290 -3.22 17.54 -4.73
CA PRO A 290 -3.05 16.39 -5.59
C PRO A 290 -4.26 15.47 -5.44
N SER A 291 -4.77 14.99 -6.56
CA SER A 291 -5.80 13.97 -6.59
C SER A 291 -5.48 12.91 -7.63
N TRP A 292 -6.06 11.72 -7.48
CA TRP A 292 -5.88 10.62 -8.43
C TRP A 292 -7.11 9.75 -8.51
N ASN A 293 -7.20 9.02 -9.61
CA ASN A 293 -8.14 7.94 -9.79
C ASN A 293 -7.37 6.67 -10.12
N GLY A 294 -7.76 5.57 -9.52
CA GLY A 294 -7.13 4.28 -9.73
C GLY A 294 -8.14 3.15 -9.89
N ILE A 295 -7.70 2.10 -10.55
CA ILE A 295 -8.42 0.84 -10.67
C ILE A 295 -7.45 -0.33 -10.58
N LEU A 296 -7.87 -1.37 -9.86
CA LEU A 296 -7.24 -2.68 -9.81
C LEU A 296 -8.23 -3.72 -10.32
N LEU A 297 -7.80 -4.57 -11.23
CA LEU A 297 -8.52 -5.74 -11.72
C LEU A 297 -7.64 -6.95 -11.52
N GLU A 298 -8.11 -7.95 -10.76
CA GLU A 298 -7.37 -9.19 -10.53
C GLU A 298 -8.24 -10.40 -10.89
N PRO A 299 -8.16 -10.90 -12.15
CA PRO A 299 -8.77 -12.15 -12.56
C PRO A 299 -7.99 -13.35 -12.05
N HIS A 300 -8.72 -14.36 -11.57
CA HIS A 300 -8.19 -15.66 -11.20
C HIS A 300 -8.83 -16.76 -12.05
N TYR A 301 -8.03 -17.74 -12.43
CA TYR A 301 -8.53 -18.96 -13.07
C TYR A 301 -8.06 -20.18 -12.29
N VAL A 302 -9.01 -20.83 -11.62
CA VAL A 302 -8.78 -22.07 -10.86
C VAL A 302 -8.76 -23.23 -11.84
N PHE A 303 -7.56 -23.64 -12.26
CA PHE A 303 -7.38 -24.78 -13.15
C PHE A 303 -7.64 -26.11 -12.44
N SER A 304 -7.16 -26.23 -11.21
CA SER A 304 -7.39 -27.37 -10.32
C SER A 304 -7.38 -26.89 -8.87
N PRO A 305 -7.78 -27.74 -7.90
CA PRO A 305 -7.65 -27.37 -6.48
C PRO A 305 -6.24 -26.95 -6.05
N GLN A 306 -5.22 -27.39 -6.79
CA GLN A 306 -3.82 -27.10 -6.50
C GLN A 306 -3.23 -25.97 -7.34
N LEU A 307 -3.83 -25.60 -8.47
CA LEU A 307 -3.24 -24.65 -9.42
C LEU A 307 -4.20 -23.52 -9.77
N ILE A 308 -3.78 -22.31 -9.48
CA ILE A 308 -4.50 -21.07 -9.78
C ILE A 308 -3.61 -20.20 -10.66
N PHE A 309 -4.13 -19.73 -11.80
CA PHE A 309 -3.51 -18.69 -12.60
C PHE A 309 -4.05 -17.34 -12.18
N ILE A 310 -3.19 -16.34 -12.14
CA ILE A 310 -3.48 -14.99 -11.64
C ILE A 310 -3.07 -14.00 -12.71
N GLY A 311 -3.95 -13.06 -12.99
CA GLY A 311 -3.63 -11.84 -13.71
C GLY A 311 -3.91 -10.63 -12.82
N ARG A 312 -3.22 -9.51 -13.01
CA ARG A 312 -3.55 -8.24 -12.39
C ARG A 312 -3.25 -7.08 -13.32
N TYR A 313 -4.15 -6.15 -13.35
CA TYR A 313 -3.96 -4.86 -13.97
C TYR A 313 -4.27 -3.76 -12.96
N GLU A 314 -3.35 -2.84 -12.79
CA GLU A 314 -3.53 -1.65 -11.98
C GLU A 314 -3.21 -0.42 -12.79
N THR A 315 -3.96 0.64 -12.57
CA THR A 315 -3.64 1.95 -13.11
C THR A 315 -3.99 3.05 -12.12
N ILE A 316 -3.14 4.06 -12.05
CA ILE A 316 -3.35 5.28 -11.26
C ILE A 316 -3.14 6.45 -12.20
N ARG A 317 -4.08 7.38 -12.18
CA ARG A 317 -4.04 8.61 -12.98
C ARG A 317 -4.13 9.80 -12.05
N MET A 318 -3.10 10.61 -12.03
CA MET A 318 -2.97 11.79 -11.18
C MET A 318 -3.46 13.05 -11.89
N SER A 319 -4.07 13.95 -11.13
CA SER A 319 -4.46 15.29 -11.60
C SER A 319 -3.24 16.16 -11.93
N GLN A 320 -2.12 15.88 -11.26
CA GLN A 320 -0.85 16.56 -11.43
C GLN A 320 0.22 15.51 -11.68
N GLN A 321 0.97 15.66 -12.75
CA GLN A 321 2.10 14.79 -13.05
C GLN A 321 3.39 15.47 -12.65
N ALA A 322 4.38 14.66 -12.24
CA ALA A 322 5.73 15.18 -12.08
C ALA A 322 6.21 15.78 -13.39
N ASN A 323 6.69 17.00 -13.30
CA ASN A 323 7.36 17.61 -14.42
C ASN A 323 8.83 17.18 -14.42
N GLY A 324 9.14 16.16 -15.23
CA GLY A 324 10.52 15.66 -15.34
C GLY A 324 11.56 16.74 -15.70
N ALA A 325 11.16 17.88 -16.25
CA ALA A 325 12.05 19.01 -16.52
C ALA A 325 12.40 19.80 -15.24
N ALA A 326 11.63 19.70 -14.18
CA ALA A 326 11.84 20.44 -12.94
C ALA A 326 12.74 19.70 -11.94
N CYS A 327 13.04 18.45 -12.18
CA CYS A 327 13.81 17.64 -11.25
C CYS A 327 15.31 17.64 -11.53
N THR A 328 15.91 18.80 -11.68
CA THR A 328 17.38 18.90 -11.70
C THR A 328 18.01 18.49 -10.36
N ALA A 329 17.29 18.63 -9.27
CA ALA A 329 17.72 18.20 -7.93
C ALA A 329 17.54 16.68 -7.70
N CYS A 330 16.60 16.01 -8.37
CA CYS A 330 16.46 14.55 -8.29
C CYS A 330 17.67 13.79 -8.83
N LEU A 331 18.49 14.44 -9.61
CA LEU A 331 19.70 13.84 -10.21
C LEU A 331 20.91 13.87 -9.26
N GLY A 332 20.83 14.57 -8.14
CA GLY A 332 22.00 14.89 -7.31
C GLY A 332 22.26 13.96 -6.12
N THR A 333 21.26 13.41 -5.45
CA THR A 333 21.48 12.73 -4.17
C THR A 333 20.57 11.57 -3.84
N GLY A 334 19.67 11.13 -4.71
CA GLY A 334 18.80 10.03 -4.32
C GLY A 334 17.93 9.42 -5.41
N GLY A 335 18.02 9.90 -6.61
CA GLY A 335 17.13 9.45 -7.68
C GLY A 335 15.66 9.90 -7.45
N PRO A 336 14.77 9.71 -8.42
CA PRO A 336 13.36 9.96 -8.21
C PRO A 336 12.89 9.08 -7.06
N SER A 337 12.32 9.69 -6.04
CA SER A 337 11.64 8.94 -4.99
C SER A 337 10.64 8.00 -5.66
N ALA A 338 10.68 6.72 -5.30
CA ALA A 338 9.79 5.70 -5.84
C ALA A 338 8.29 6.04 -5.68
N SER A 339 7.98 7.03 -4.91
CA SER A 339 6.65 7.45 -4.54
C SER A 339 5.97 8.39 -5.52
N ASN A 340 6.68 8.94 -6.50
CA ASN A 340 6.04 9.72 -7.54
C ASN A 340 6.32 9.17 -8.92
N LEU A 341 5.55 8.21 -9.26
CA LEU A 341 5.65 7.55 -10.54
C LEU A 341 4.73 8.20 -11.60
N GLY A 342 4.08 9.33 -11.29
CA GLY A 342 3.13 9.97 -12.18
C GLY A 342 1.95 9.05 -12.52
N ASN A 343 1.48 9.10 -13.76
CA ASN A 343 0.50 8.14 -14.23
C ASN A 343 1.13 6.76 -14.34
N LEU A 344 0.62 5.84 -13.55
CA LEU A 344 1.15 4.50 -13.36
C LEU A 344 0.23 3.47 -14.01
N SER A 345 0.80 2.51 -14.69
CA SER A 345 0.11 1.30 -15.13
C SER A 345 0.97 0.08 -14.84
N THR A 346 0.35 -0.96 -14.31
CA THR A 346 1.04 -2.18 -13.93
C THR A 346 0.28 -3.40 -14.43
N TYR A 347 1.02 -4.37 -14.92
CA TYR A 347 0.51 -5.64 -15.41
C TYR A 347 1.25 -6.76 -14.72
N THR A 348 0.50 -7.71 -14.16
CA THR A 348 1.06 -8.89 -13.52
C THR A 348 0.42 -10.13 -14.12
N ILE A 349 1.22 -11.14 -14.38
CA ILE A 349 0.76 -12.49 -14.69
C ILE A 349 1.51 -13.47 -13.81
N GLY A 350 0.84 -14.48 -13.31
CA GLY A 350 1.48 -15.45 -12.46
C GLY A 350 0.63 -16.69 -12.21
N TYR A 351 1.16 -17.56 -11.39
CA TYR A 351 0.43 -18.72 -10.89
C TYR A 351 0.83 -19.06 -9.47
N ARG A 352 -0.09 -19.68 -8.75
CA ARG A 352 0.11 -20.28 -7.45
C ARG A 352 -0.16 -21.78 -7.53
N TYR A 353 0.81 -22.57 -7.13
CA TYR A 353 0.71 -24.03 -7.09
C TYR A 353 0.90 -24.54 -5.67
N ASN A 354 -0.12 -25.25 -5.17
CA ASN A 354 -0.17 -25.82 -3.83
C ASN A 354 -0.04 -27.33 -3.92
N PRO A 355 1.17 -27.92 -3.98
CA PRO A 355 1.37 -29.36 -4.11
C PRO A 355 0.81 -30.13 -2.93
N PHE A 356 0.81 -29.54 -1.75
CA PHE A 356 0.17 -30.11 -0.57
C PHE A 356 -0.37 -29.02 0.36
N MET A 357 -1.48 -29.35 1.01
CA MET A 357 -2.05 -28.57 2.09
C MET A 357 -2.68 -29.52 3.10
N THR A 358 -2.24 -29.45 4.33
CA THR A 358 -2.74 -30.26 5.45
C THR A 358 -3.22 -29.35 6.56
N SER A 359 -3.81 -29.91 7.61
CA SER A 359 -4.21 -29.14 8.79
C SER A 359 -3.04 -28.58 9.62
N ARG A 360 -1.80 -29.00 9.32
CA ARG A 360 -0.61 -28.62 10.09
C ARG A 360 0.46 -27.92 9.26
N ALA A 361 0.48 -28.14 7.97
CA ALA A 361 1.47 -27.55 7.08
C ALA A 361 0.91 -27.37 5.68
N GLY A 362 1.28 -26.27 5.04
CA GLY A 362 1.00 -25.96 3.66
C GLY A 362 2.26 -25.52 2.93
N PHE A 363 2.31 -25.79 1.66
CA PHE A 363 3.35 -25.30 0.76
C PHE A 363 2.69 -24.74 -0.48
N ALA A 364 3.05 -23.52 -0.84
CA ALA A 364 2.63 -22.92 -2.08
C ALA A 364 3.85 -22.39 -2.85
N TRP A 365 3.90 -22.69 -4.13
CA TRP A 365 4.89 -22.16 -5.04
C TRP A 365 4.26 -21.09 -5.91
N HIS A 366 4.90 -19.91 -5.96
CA HIS A 366 4.44 -18.77 -6.70
C HIS A 366 5.47 -18.34 -7.72
N ASN A 367 5.01 -18.05 -8.93
CA ASN A 367 5.82 -17.34 -9.91
C ASN A 367 4.99 -16.21 -10.48
N GLU A 368 5.61 -15.04 -10.54
CA GLU A 368 4.97 -13.84 -11.05
C GLU A 368 5.93 -13.07 -11.95
N TYR A 369 5.38 -12.51 -13.01
CA TYR A 369 6.05 -11.54 -13.84
C TYR A 369 5.27 -10.23 -13.84
N ASN A 370 5.94 -9.17 -13.43
CA ASN A 370 5.38 -7.83 -13.34
C ASN A 370 5.99 -6.92 -14.38
N TRP A 371 5.18 -6.03 -14.89
CA TRP A 371 5.61 -4.94 -15.73
C TRP A 371 4.90 -3.65 -15.30
N LEU A 372 5.72 -2.66 -14.91
CA LEU A 372 5.30 -1.35 -14.48
C LEU A 372 5.71 -0.32 -15.54
N HIS A 373 4.78 0.53 -15.90
CA HIS A 373 4.96 1.66 -16.78
C HIS A 373 4.48 2.93 -16.10
N SER A 374 5.30 3.98 -16.12
CA SER A 374 4.97 5.29 -15.58
C SER A 374 5.22 6.37 -16.63
N ASP A 375 4.21 7.18 -16.88
CA ASP A 375 4.24 8.23 -17.91
C ASP A 375 4.89 9.53 -17.40
N GLY A 376 5.87 10.01 -18.14
CA GLY A 376 6.39 11.37 -18.02
C GLY A 376 7.26 11.65 -16.79
N THR A 377 7.59 10.64 -15.99
CA THR A 377 8.29 10.79 -14.71
C THR A 377 9.70 10.22 -14.71
N GLY A 378 10.21 9.87 -15.86
CA GLY A 378 11.59 9.41 -15.97
C GLY A 378 12.58 10.49 -15.52
N PRO A 379 13.75 10.09 -15.05
CA PRO A 379 14.80 11.00 -14.61
C PRO A 379 15.34 11.90 -15.73
N VAL A 380 15.00 11.60 -16.96
CA VAL A 380 15.23 12.47 -18.13
C VAL A 380 13.90 13.06 -18.53
N ALA A 381 13.81 14.35 -18.69
CA ALA A 381 12.58 15.06 -19.05
C ALA A 381 11.85 14.39 -20.22
N GLY A 382 10.57 14.13 -20.04
CA GLY A 382 9.71 13.50 -21.04
C GLY A 382 9.95 12.01 -21.27
N THR A 383 10.78 11.35 -20.44
CA THR A 383 10.96 9.89 -20.51
C THR A 383 10.02 9.19 -19.54
N ASN A 384 9.72 7.93 -19.86
CA ASN A 384 8.89 7.06 -19.03
C ASN A 384 9.78 6.14 -18.19
N ILE A 385 9.29 5.78 -17.01
CA ILE A 385 9.88 4.70 -16.21
C ILE A 385 9.22 3.40 -16.64
N ASN A 386 10.04 2.41 -17.00
CA ASN A 386 9.58 1.05 -17.25
C ASN A 386 10.41 0.11 -16.38
N THR A 387 9.72 -0.64 -15.55
CA THR A 387 10.34 -1.63 -14.67
C THR A 387 9.68 -2.97 -14.91
N SER A 388 10.47 -4.02 -14.96
CA SER A 388 9.94 -5.39 -14.99
C SER A 388 10.57 -6.19 -13.86
N GLU A 389 9.78 -7.08 -13.29
CA GLU A 389 10.20 -7.97 -12.22
C GLU A 389 9.75 -9.39 -12.52
N LEU A 390 10.66 -10.34 -12.38
CA LEU A 390 10.36 -11.76 -12.31
C LEU A 390 10.58 -12.17 -10.85
N LEU A 391 9.53 -12.73 -10.25
CA LEU A 391 9.54 -13.24 -8.90
C LEU A 391 9.27 -14.74 -8.92
N ILE A 392 10.09 -15.50 -8.19
CA ILE A 392 9.90 -16.91 -7.89
C ILE A 392 9.93 -17.05 -6.39
N GLY A 393 8.86 -17.53 -5.79
CA GLY A 393 8.74 -17.58 -4.35
C GLY A 393 8.01 -18.81 -3.84
N PHE A 394 8.13 -19.03 -2.54
CA PHE A 394 7.46 -20.09 -1.82
C PHE A 394 6.82 -19.53 -0.57
N ASP A 395 5.62 -19.99 -0.27
CA ASP A 395 5.04 -19.87 1.08
C ASP A 395 5.12 -21.25 1.75
N PHE A 396 5.68 -21.27 2.92
CA PHE A 396 5.73 -22.47 3.75
C PHE A 396 5.14 -22.15 5.12
N ASP A 397 3.97 -22.75 5.38
CA ASP A 397 3.22 -22.61 6.63
C ASP A 397 3.32 -23.91 7.45
N PHE A 398 3.60 -23.81 8.78
CA PHE A 398 3.65 -24.97 9.69
C PHE A 398 3.40 -24.62 11.15
#